data_989fea44cb4f6f21edb01acdba9ecedd
#
_entry.id   989fea44cb4f6f21edb01acdba9ecedd
#
_cell.length_a   1.000
_cell.length_b   1.000
_cell.length_c   1.000
_cell.angle_alpha   90.00
_cell.angle_beta   90.00
_cell.angle_gamma   90.00
#
_symmetry.space_group_name_H-M   'P 1'
#
loop_
_entity.id
_entity.type
_entity.pdbx_description
1 polymer ?
#
loop_
_entity_poly.entity_id
_entity_poly.type
_entity_poly.pdbx_seq_one_letter_code
_entity_poly.pdbx_strand_id
1 'polypeptide(L)'
;VVHSILMSNIAPVPSSDTAAGFLDALRALRRGTGPLPGLAPDSYARDHAAFERLSNQRGLIAEHFTSRLARMGDGPISVLSVGCGDGSLDVRIAEGLVQRLSGEPVRYVGIDPWPGSVELFTARMAALMADDLSVDAHVASFGDAPIDESFDVVLFVHSMYYVADVGATLRSALDLLRPGGELWVAVAPTAALNKLVGVLAPPLQGHRQWFSADVESAFVDAGICLDDVVALDAQIDLSCASDEVLDFSVQARLTPDLRAPVRAYLDAVSVPGSDGRPRVPHPVDVFAATRR
;
A
#
# COMPACT_ATOMS: atom_id res chain seq x y z
N VAL A 1 -34.26 2.59 23.41
CA VAL A 1 -32.84 2.26 23.21
C VAL A 1 -32.32 3.21 22.12
N VAL A 2 -31.62 4.26 22.55
CA VAL A 2 -31.17 5.36 21.71
C VAL A 2 -29.78 5.01 21.23
N HIS A 3 -29.60 4.82 19.91
CA HIS A 3 -28.28 4.77 19.26
C HIS A 3 -27.74 6.20 19.17
N SER A 4 -26.74 6.47 20.00
CA SER A 4 -25.95 7.71 19.91
C SER A 4 -24.91 7.51 18.81
N ILE A 5 -25.15 8.12 17.66
CA ILE A 5 -24.17 8.21 16.58
C ILE A 5 -23.15 9.27 17.01
N LEU A 6 -21.94 8.83 17.33
CA LEU A 6 -20.77 9.70 17.47
C LEU A 6 -20.44 10.28 16.09
N MET A 7 -20.89 11.50 15.85
CA MET A 7 -20.41 12.31 14.75
C MET A 7 -18.96 12.68 15.03
N SER A 8 -18.01 12.01 14.37
CA SER A 8 -16.63 12.47 14.31
C SER A 8 -16.61 13.86 13.69
N ASN A 9 -16.04 14.83 14.40
CA ASN A 9 -15.73 16.15 13.87
C ASN A 9 -14.62 16.00 12.81
N ILE A 10 -15.01 15.66 11.59
CA ILE A 10 -14.10 15.75 10.43
C ILE A 10 -13.96 17.24 10.14
N ALA A 11 -12.76 17.78 10.32
CA ALA A 11 -12.42 19.14 9.91
C ALA A 11 -12.80 19.34 8.41
N PRO A 12 -13.36 20.49 8.03
CA PRO A 12 -13.77 20.72 6.65
C PRO A 12 -12.59 20.55 5.71
N VAL A 13 -12.72 19.66 4.74
CA VAL A 13 -11.78 19.53 3.63
C VAL A 13 -11.65 20.92 2.97
N PRO A 14 -10.41 21.47 2.76
CA PRO A 14 -10.24 22.77 2.12
C PRO A 14 -11.00 22.81 0.79
N SER A 15 -11.57 23.96 0.45
CA SER A 15 -12.46 24.12 -0.70
C SER A 15 -11.87 23.44 -1.94
N SER A 16 -12.63 22.53 -2.52
CA SER A 16 -12.25 21.75 -3.72
C SER A 16 -11.77 22.64 -4.88
N ASP A 17 -12.19 23.87 -4.91
CA ASP A 17 -11.88 24.83 -5.98
C ASP A 17 -10.42 25.25 -6.02
N THR A 18 -9.76 25.43 -4.86
CA THR A 18 -8.33 25.82 -4.81
C THR A 18 -7.43 24.65 -5.21
N ALA A 19 -7.68 23.46 -4.67
CA ALA A 19 -6.90 22.26 -5.01
C ALA A 19 -7.11 21.84 -6.48
N ALA A 20 -8.34 21.95 -7.01
CA ALA A 20 -8.65 21.70 -8.41
C ALA A 20 -7.90 22.68 -9.33
N GLY A 21 -7.86 23.97 -8.97
CA GLY A 21 -7.13 24.99 -9.73
C GLY A 21 -5.62 24.71 -9.82
N PHE A 22 -5.00 24.24 -8.74
CA PHE A 22 -3.59 23.81 -8.75
C PHE A 22 -3.37 22.58 -9.63
N LEU A 23 -4.25 21.59 -9.59
CA LEU A 23 -4.15 20.41 -10.47
C LEU A 23 -4.30 20.80 -11.95
N ASP A 24 -5.19 21.70 -12.28
CA ASP A 24 -5.38 22.18 -13.67
C ASP A 24 -4.15 22.98 -14.15
N ALA A 25 -3.55 23.79 -13.29
CA ALA A 25 -2.28 24.45 -13.58
C ALA A 25 -1.15 23.44 -13.83
N LEU A 26 -1.02 22.41 -12.99
CA LEU A 26 -0.06 21.32 -13.18
C LEU A 26 -0.31 20.55 -14.49
N ARG A 27 -1.56 20.24 -14.82
CA ARG A 27 -1.93 19.64 -16.12
C ARG A 27 -1.55 20.54 -17.30
N ALA A 28 -1.72 21.84 -17.17
CA ALA A 28 -1.34 22.80 -18.20
C ALA A 28 0.18 22.84 -18.40
N LEU A 29 0.96 22.90 -17.33
CA LEU A 29 2.41 22.84 -17.36
C LEU A 29 2.90 21.54 -18.00
N ARG A 30 2.27 20.40 -17.63
CA ARG A 30 2.61 19.10 -18.18
C ARG A 30 2.37 18.95 -19.67
N ARG A 31 1.36 19.61 -20.25
CA ARG A 31 1.13 19.62 -21.71
C ARG A 31 2.26 20.25 -22.51
N GLY A 32 3.02 21.17 -21.90
CA GLY A 32 4.16 21.84 -22.51
C GLY A 32 5.51 21.12 -22.36
N THR A 33 5.57 20.11 -21.48
CA THR A 33 6.79 19.34 -21.19
C THR A 33 6.57 17.87 -21.58
N GLY A 34 7.56 17.21 -22.16
CA GLY A 34 7.50 15.77 -22.43
C GLY A 34 7.23 14.94 -21.16
N PRO A 35 7.15 13.59 -21.24
CA PRO A 35 7.02 12.72 -20.06
C PRO A 35 8.11 13.03 -19.03
N LEU A 36 7.73 13.11 -17.75
CA LEU A 36 8.73 13.24 -16.68
C LEU A 36 9.52 11.94 -16.58
N PRO A 37 10.82 12.03 -16.25
CA PRO A 37 11.59 10.83 -15.93
C PRO A 37 10.99 10.12 -14.72
N GLY A 38 10.97 8.78 -14.76
CA GLY A 38 10.65 7.95 -13.58
C GLY A 38 11.69 8.08 -12.48
N LEU A 39 11.41 7.49 -11.36
CA LEU A 39 12.35 7.39 -10.23
C LEU A 39 13.55 6.51 -10.63
N ALA A 40 14.73 6.85 -10.11
CA ALA A 40 15.92 6.07 -10.37
C ALA A 40 15.90 4.76 -9.54
N PRO A 41 16.14 3.59 -10.16
CA PRO A 41 16.09 2.32 -9.44
C PRO A 41 17.06 2.22 -8.26
N ASP A 42 18.25 2.80 -8.39
CA ASP A 42 19.31 2.78 -7.38
C ASP A 42 18.99 3.63 -6.14
N SER A 43 18.13 4.63 -6.25
CA SER A 43 17.69 5.45 -5.12
C SER A 43 16.31 5.07 -4.58
N TYR A 44 15.53 4.25 -5.31
CA TYR A 44 14.13 3.98 -5.03
C TYR A 44 13.89 3.48 -3.59
N ALA A 45 14.64 2.48 -3.13
CA ALA A 45 14.46 1.91 -1.79
C ALA A 45 14.74 2.93 -0.67
N ARG A 46 15.77 3.78 -0.84
CA ARG A 46 16.10 4.84 0.11
C ARG A 46 15.00 5.90 0.17
N ASP A 47 14.53 6.35 -1.00
CA ASP A 47 13.55 7.43 -1.12
C ASP A 47 12.17 6.95 -0.65
N HIS A 48 11.82 5.68 -0.93
CA HIS A 48 10.66 4.99 -0.37
C HIS A 48 10.70 4.95 1.16
N ALA A 49 11.81 4.48 1.74
CA ALA A 49 11.97 4.43 3.20
C ALA A 49 11.92 5.83 3.85
N ALA A 50 12.40 6.86 3.16
CA ALA A 50 12.30 8.25 3.62
C ALA A 50 10.86 8.75 3.60
N PHE A 51 10.11 8.46 2.53
CA PHE A 51 8.69 8.78 2.38
C PHE A 51 7.84 8.09 3.46
N GLU A 52 8.05 6.79 3.68
CA GLU A 52 7.28 6.02 4.65
C GLU A 52 7.44 6.49 6.09
N ARG A 53 8.62 6.93 6.47
CA ARG A 53 8.86 7.50 7.82
C ARG A 53 8.02 8.75 8.12
N LEU A 54 7.53 9.43 7.10
CA LEU A 54 6.69 10.62 7.24
C LEU A 54 5.19 10.28 7.34
N SER A 55 4.81 9.02 7.12
CA SER A 55 3.43 8.55 7.12
C SER A 55 3.14 7.60 8.28
N ASN A 56 1.92 7.65 8.82
CA ASN A 56 1.41 6.66 9.78
C ASN A 56 0.72 5.47 9.11
N GLN A 57 0.66 5.42 7.77
CA GLN A 57 -0.14 4.45 7.02
C GLN A 57 0.27 2.99 7.31
N ARG A 58 1.57 2.68 7.31
CA ARG A 58 2.05 1.32 7.61
C ARG A 58 1.68 0.83 9.01
N GLY A 59 1.65 1.74 9.99
CA GLY A 59 1.18 1.42 11.33
C GLY A 59 -0.28 0.99 11.32
N LEU A 60 -1.14 1.76 10.68
CA LEU A 60 -2.56 1.47 10.57
C LEU A 60 -2.84 0.17 9.80
N ILE A 61 -2.11 -0.10 8.71
CA ILE A 61 -2.23 -1.36 7.97
C ILE A 61 -1.82 -2.54 8.85
N ALA A 62 -0.69 -2.45 9.57
CA ALA A 62 -0.22 -3.51 10.46
C ALA A 62 -1.24 -3.80 11.58
N GLU A 63 -1.77 -2.77 12.23
CA GLU A 63 -2.81 -2.90 13.27
C GLU A 63 -4.08 -3.55 12.72
N HIS A 64 -4.52 -3.11 11.54
CA HIS A 64 -5.71 -3.68 10.89
C HIS A 64 -5.51 -5.18 10.60
N PHE A 65 -4.39 -5.55 9.97
CA PHE A 65 -4.11 -6.95 9.62
C PHE A 65 -3.91 -7.83 10.86
N THR A 66 -3.17 -7.35 11.86
CA THR A 66 -2.99 -8.08 13.11
C THR A 66 -4.34 -8.32 13.81
N SER A 67 -5.22 -7.30 13.83
CA SER A 67 -6.58 -7.42 14.39
C SER A 67 -7.44 -8.39 13.58
N ARG A 68 -7.26 -8.48 12.27
CA ARG A 68 -7.98 -9.41 11.40
C ARG A 68 -7.47 -10.84 11.60
N LEU A 69 -6.16 -11.04 11.63
CA LEU A 69 -5.53 -12.32 11.94
C LEU A 69 -5.99 -12.87 13.30
N ALA A 70 -6.21 -12.00 14.29
CA ALA A 70 -6.72 -12.41 15.59
C ALA A 70 -8.11 -13.08 15.56
N ARG A 71 -8.84 -12.97 14.46
CA ARG A 71 -10.16 -13.61 14.25
C ARG A 71 -10.10 -14.93 13.50
N MET A 72 -8.94 -15.30 12.95
CA MET A 72 -8.78 -16.51 12.13
C MET A 72 -8.56 -17.81 12.93
N GLY A 73 -8.68 -17.76 14.28
CA GLY A 73 -8.47 -18.93 15.15
C GLY A 73 -7.05 -19.00 15.73
N ASP A 74 -6.79 -20.03 16.53
CA ASP A 74 -5.56 -20.16 17.34
C ASP A 74 -4.63 -21.29 16.86
N GLY A 75 -4.87 -21.85 15.67
CA GLY A 75 -4.04 -22.93 15.09
C GLY A 75 -2.89 -22.39 14.22
N PRO A 76 -2.12 -23.30 13.60
CA PRO A 76 -1.08 -22.97 12.65
C PRO A 76 -1.59 -22.05 11.55
N ILE A 77 -0.78 -21.07 11.13
CA ILE A 77 -1.16 -20.13 10.09
C ILE A 77 -0.06 -20.00 9.03
N SER A 78 -0.47 -19.84 7.77
CA SER A 78 0.42 -19.62 6.64
C SER A 78 0.04 -18.34 5.90
N VAL A 79 1.02 -17.49 5.62
CA VAL A 79 0.88 -16.17 4.99
C VAL A 79 1.76 -16.08 3.75
N LEU A 80 1.20 -15.66 2.63
CA LEU A 80 1.93 -15.26 1.43
C LEU A 80 1.84 -13.75 1.25
N SER A 81 2.98 -13.06 1.30
CA SER A 81 3.10 -11.62 1.03
C SER A 81 3.61 -11.38 -0.38
N VAL A 82 2.78 -10.79 -1.22
CA VAL A 82 3.10 -10.52 -2.63
C VAL A 82 3.51 -9.07 -2.82
N GLY A 83 4.75 -8.86 -3.30
CA GLY A 83 5.41 -7.57 -3.29
C GLY A 83 5.82 -7.18 -1.88
N CYS A 84 6.47 -8.12 -1.15
CA CYS A 84 6.83 -7.96 0.25
C CYS A 84 7.82 -6.79 0.49
N GLY A 85 8.47 -6.31 -0.58
CA GLY A 85 9.44 -5.23 -0.48
C GLY A 85 10.56 -5.57 0.51
N ASP A 86 10.93 -4.59 1.34
CA ASP A 86 11.97 -4.76 2.34
C ASP A 86 11.51 -5.47 3.64
N GLY A 87 10.25 -5.92 3.70
CA GLY A 87 9.68 -6.63 4.85
C GLY A 87 9.37 -5.77 6.07
N SER A 88 9.45 -4.44 5.97
CA SER A 88 9.23 -3.56 7.14
C SER A 88 7.80 -3.61 7.70
N LEU A 89 6.80 -3.93 6.87
CA LEU A 89 5.43 -4.21 7.29
C LEU A 89 5.29 -5.66 7.75
N ASP A 90 5.85 -6.59 6.97
CA ASP A 90 5.71 -8.04 7.19
C ASP A 90 6.25 -8.47 8.54
N VAL A 91 7.38 -7.90 8.97
CA VAL A 91 7.95 -8.18 10.28
C VAL A 91 6.99 -7.82 11.43
N ARG A 92 6.21 -6.75 11.30
CA ARG A 92 5.21 -6.37 12.33
C ARG A 92 4.04 -7.34 12.36
N ILE A 93 3.61 -7.81 11.18
CA ILE A 93 2.53 -8.80 11.06
C ILE A 93 3.01 -10.14 11.64
N ALA A 94 4.20 -10.59 11.27
CA ALA A 94 4.79 -11.84 11.76
C ALA A 94 5.03 -11.81 13.27
N GLU A 95 5.55 -10.71 13.80
CA GLU A 95 5.72 -10.51 15.25
C GLU A 95 4.38 -10.62 16.00
N GLY A 96 3.34 -9.96 15.48
CA GLY A 96 2.00 -10.05 16.06
C GLY A 96 1.42 -11.46 16.01
N LEU A 97 1.69 -12.23 14.93
CA LEU A 97 1.28 -13.63 14.80
C LEU A 97 2.01 -14.51 15.82
N VAL A 98 3.34 -14.44 15.88
CA VAL A 98 4.17 -15.23 16.81
C VAL A 98 3.77 -14.96 18.26
N GLN A 99 3.59 -13.69 18.64
CA GLN A 99 3.15 -13.32 19.99
C GLN A 99 1.77 -13.88 20.33
N ARG A 100 0.83 -13.87 19.37
CA ARG A 100 -0.54 -14.35 19.60
C ARG A 100 -0.63 -15.87 19.65
N LEU A 101 0.04 -16.54 18.72
CA LEU A 101 -0.11 -17.98 18.53
C LEU A 101 0.78 -18.81 19.46
N SER A 102 1.72 -18.20 20.16
CA SER A 102 2.55 -18.74 21.24
C SER A 102 2.82 -20.26 21.19
N GLY A 103 3.70 -20.68 20.27
CA GLY A 103 4.08 -22.08 20.08
C GLY A 103 3.37 -22.82 18.93
N GLU A 104 2.40 -22.20 18.27
CA GLU A 104 1.82 -22.75 17.03
C GLU A 104 2.67 -22.31 15.81
N PRO A 105 2.88 -23.19 14.82
CA PRO A 105 3.68 -22.88 13.66
C PRO A 105 3.13 -21.73 12.82
N VAL A 106 4.00 -20.77 12.53
CA VAL A 106 3.75 -19.68 11.58
C VAL A 106 4.61 -19.89 10.34
N ARG A 107 3.98 -20.04 9.19
CA ARG A 107 4.64 -20.09 7.89
C ARG A 107 4.49 -18.74 7.20
N TYR A 108 5.60 -18.08 6.83
CA TYR A 108 5.57 -16.79 6.16
C TYR A 108 6.40 -16.84 4.87
N VAL A 109 5.78 -16.56 3.72
CA VAL A 109 6.46 -16.55 2.42
C VAL A 109 6.38 -15.15 1.82
N GLY A 110 7.52 -14.60 1.41
CA GLY A 110 7.61 -13.32 0.70
C GLY A 110 7.95 -13.50 -0.78
N ILE A 111 7.31 -12.73 -1.64
CA ILE A 111 7.65 -12.64 -3.07
C ILE A 111 7.91 -11.19 -3.43
N ASP A 112 9.04 -10.90 -4.06
CA ASP A 112 9.33 -9.58 -4.65
C ASP A 112 10.27 -9.74 -5.84
N PRO A 113 10.10 -9.01 -6.96
CA PRO A 113 10.98 -9.13 -8.12
C PRO A 113 12.38 -8.53 -7.90
N TRP A 114 12.59 -7.75 -6.84
CA TRP A 114 13.86 -7.07 -6.59
C TRP A 114 14.71 -7.84 -5.57
N PRO A 115 15.92 -8.34 -5.97
CA PRO A 115 16.78 -9.13 -5.08
C PRO A 115 17.11 -8.41 -3.77
N GLY A 116 17.44 -7.11 -3.83
CA GLY A 116 17.76 -6.33 -2.63
C GLY A 116 16.59 -6.18 -1.64
N SER A 117 15.34 -6.16 -2.14
CA SER A 117 14.16 -6.20 -1.30
C SER A 117 14.05 -7.53 -0.56
N VAL A 118 14.19 -8.63 -1.29
CA VAL A 118 14.13 -10.00 -0.73
C VAL A 118 15.24 -10.24 0.31
N GLU A 119 16.44 -9.74 0.07
CA GLU A 119 17.55 -9.80 1.03
C GLU A 119 17.20 -9.07 2.34
N LEU A 120 16.65 -7.87 2.25
CA LEU A 120 16.23 -7.09 3.42
C LEU A 120 15.04 -7.72 4.14
N PHE A 121 14.04 -8.22 3.40
CA PHE A 121 12.92 -8.98 3.96
C PHE A 121 13.43 -10.18 4.77
N THR A 122 14.28 -11.01 4.17
CA THR A 122 14.83 -12.21 4.82
C THR A 122 15.61 -11.84 6.08
N ALA A 123 16.45 -10.81 6.02
CA ALA A 123 17.24 -10.36 7.17
C ALA A 123 16.36 -9.86 8.32
N ARG A 124 15.29 -9.11 8.02
CA ARG A 124 14.36 -8.62 9.04
C ARG A 124 13.53 -9.72 9.66
N MET A 125 13.01 -10.64 8.86
CA MET A 125 12.25 -11.78 9.36
C MET A 125 13.12 -12.70 10.23
N ALA A 126 14.36 -12.95 9.84
CA ALA A 126 15.33 -13.73 10.64
C ALA A 126 15.67 -13.05 11.98
N ALA A 127 15.62 -11.73 12.05
CA ALA A 127 15.90 -10.99 13.29
C ALA A 127 14.82 -11.16 14.38
N LEU A 128 13.63 -11.69 14.04
CA LEU A 128 12.57 -12.02 15.01
C LEU A 128 12.97 -13.18 15.93
N MET A 129 13.90 -14.05 15.50
CA MET A 129 14.47 -15.17 16.29
C MET A 129 13.37 -16.02 16.97
N ALA A 130 12.27 -16.30 16.27
CA ALA A 130 11.14 -17.08 16.78
C ALA A 130 11.23 -18.52 16.25
N ASP A 131 11.28 -19.50 17.15
CA ASP A 131 11.43 -20.92 16.80
C ASP A 131 10.22 -21.50 16.06
N ASP A 132 9.06 -20.92 16.25
CA ASP A 132 7.79 -21.28 15.64
C ASP A 132 7.52 -20.56 14.30
N LEU A 133 8.42 -19.65 13.85
CA LEU A 133 8.35 -18.94 12.59
C LEU A 133 9.24 -19.56 11.52
N SER A 134 8.62 -20.09 10.46
CA SER A 134 9.29 -20.56 9.23
C SER A 134 9.14 -19.53 8.13
N VAL A 135 10.25 -19.07 7.55
CA VAL A 135 10.26 -18.01 6.53
C VAL A 135 10.93 -18.50 5.27
N ASP A 136 10.29 -18.25 4.11
CA ASP A 136 10.90 -18.33 2.79
C ASP A 136 10.69 -17.03 2.02
N ALA A 137 11.57 -16.78 1.04
CA ALA A 137 11.43 -15.62 0.18
C ALA A 137 11.92 -15.91 -1.23
N HIS A 138 11.20 -15.40 -2.24
CA HIS A 138 11.49 -15.65 -3.65
C HIS A 138 11.71 -14.35 -4.41
N VAL A 139 12.81 -14.28 -5.14
CA VAL A 139 13.07 -13.20 -6.12
C VAL A 139 12.32 -13.56 -7.40
N ALA A 140 11.06 -13.14 -7.49
CA ALA A 140 10.19 -13.45 -8.61
C ALA A 140 9.01 -12.47 -8.70
N SER A 141 8.41 -12.34 -9.88
CA SER A 141 7.06 -11.80 -10.03
C SER A 141 6.03 -12.82 -9.53
N PHE A 142 4.85 -12.38 -9.11
CA PHE A 142 3.83 -13.26 -8.52
C PHE A 142 3.48 -14.47 -9.41
N GLY A 143 3.33 -14.27 -10.73
CA GLY A 143 3.01 -15.37 -11.66
C GLY A 143 4.16 -16.32 -11.96
N ASP A 144 5.41 -15.95 -11.64
CA ASP A 144 6.62 -16.71 -11.92
C ASP A 144 7.23 -17.36 -10.66
N ALA A 145 6.69 -17.05 -9.49
CA ALA A 145 7.20 -17.58 -8.24
C ALA A 145 6.90 -19.10 -8.12
N PRO A 146 7.87 -19.91 -7.67
CA PRO A 146 7.72 -21.37 -7.55
C PRO A 146 6.92 -21.73 -6.29
N ILE A 147 5.65 -21.32 -6.24
CA ILE A 147 4.74 -21.57 -5.13
C ILE A 147 3.90 -22.81 -5.45
N ASP A 148 4.06 -23.85 -4.65
CA ASP A 148 3.35 -25.14 -4.77
C ASP A 148 2.51 -25.50 -3.53
N GLU A 149 2.40 -24.55 -2.58
CA GLU A 149 1.64 -24.67 -1.35
C GLU A 149 0.42 -23.75 -1.31
N SER A 150 -0.52 -24.03 -0.41
CA SER A 150 -1.69 -23.17 -0.18
C SER A 150 -1.59 -22.47 1.18
N PHE A 151 -2.18 -21.27 1.25
CA PHE A 151 -2.06 -20.36 2.38
C PHE A 151 -3.40 -20.10 3.06
N ASP A 152 -3.34 -19.69 4.32
CA ASP A 152 -4.50 -19.19 5.05
C ASP A 152 -4.75 -17.71 4.71
N VAL A 153 -3.68 -16.97 4.39
CA VAL A 153 -3.75 -15.57 3.97
C VAL A 153 -2.83 -15.33 2.77
N VAL A 154 -3.34 -14.66 1.74
CA VAL A 154 -2.55 -14.04 0.68
C VAL A 154 -2.74 -12.53 0.77
N LEU A 155 -1.66 -11.76 0.86
CA LEU A 155 -1.74 -10.32 0.99
C LEU A 155 -0.95 -9.57 -0.09
N PHE A 156 -1.55 -8.47 -0.55
CA PHE A 156 -0.95 -7.48 -1.43
C PHE A 156 -1.00 -6.12 -0.75
N VAL A 157 0.15 -5.55 -0.44
CA VAL A 157 0.20 -4.20 0.15
C VAL A 157 0.98 -3.28 -0.78
N HIS A 158 0.28 -2.34 -1.40
CA HIS A 158 0.85 -1.41 -2.38
C HIS A 158 1.60 -2.10 -3.54
N SER A 159 1.26 -3.36 -3.84
CA SER A 159 1.88 -4.14 -4.92
C SER A 159 0.97 -4.32 -6.14
N MET A 160 -0.35 -4.16 -5.99
CA MET A 160 -1.30 -4.24 -7.12
C MET A 160 -1.08 -3.17 -8.21
N TYR A 161 -0.35 -2.10 -7.93
CA TYR A 161 -0.02 -1.07 -8.92
C TYR A 161 0.75 -1.60 -10.13
N TYR A 162 1.53 -2.67 -9.92
CA TYR A 162 2.51 -3.17 -10.89
C TYR A 162 2.03 -4.38 -11.69
N VAL A 163 0.86 -4.95 -11.38
CA VAL A 163 0.34 -6.09 -12.12
C VAL A 163 -0.29 -5.65 -13.44
N ALA A 164 -0.10 -6.44 -14.49
CA ALA A 164 -0.67 -6.13 -15.81
C ALA A 164 -2.19 -6.32 -15.87
N ASP A 165 -2.70 -7.36 -15.20
CA ASP A 165 -4.12 -7.72 -15.15
C ASP A 165 -4.52 -7.99 -13.69
N VAL A 166 -5.25 -7.04 -13.10
CA VAL A 166 -5.70 -7.11 -11.71
C VAL A 166 -6.66 -8.28 -11.50
N GLY A 167 -7.62 -8.46 -12.41
CA GLY A 167 -8.62 -9.54 -12.29
C GLY A 167 -8.01 -10.94 -12.38
N ALA A 168 -7.06 -11.16 -13.29
CA ALA A 168 -6.32 -12.41 -13.36
C ALA A 168 -5.48 -12.65 -12.10
N THR A 169 -4.80 -11.61 -11.61
CA THR A 169 -4.00 -11.67 -10.38
C THR A 169 -4.84 -12.04 -9.16
N LEU A 170 -6.02 -11.42 -9.01
CA LEU A 170 -6.95 -11.72 -7.90
C LEU A 170 -7.43 -13.17 -7.94
N ARG A 171 -7.78 -13.71 -9.12
CA ARG A 171 -8.17 -15.12 -9.26
C ARG A 171 -7.03 -16.06 -8.90
N SER A 172 -5.82 -15.82 -9.44
CA SER A 172 -4.64 -16.62 -9.10
C SER A 172 -4.30 -16.58 -7.61
N ALA A 173 -4.49 -15.44 -6.95
CA ALA A 173 -4.29 -15.31 -5.52
C ALA A 173 -5.30 -16.13 -4.71
N LEU A 174 -6.58 -16.13 -5.13
CA LEU A 174 -7.61 -16.97 -4.50
C LEU A 174 -7.33 -18.47 -4.68
N ASP A 175 -6.77 -18.88 -5.82
CA ASP A 175 -6.41 -20.28 -6.08
C ASP A 175 -5.30 -20.78 -5.14
N LEU A 176 -4.46 -19.91 -4.62
CA LEU A 176 -3.42 -20.22 -3.65
C LEU A 176 -3.94 -20.28 -2.20
N LEU A 177 -5.16 -19.85 -1.92
CA LEU A 177 -5.72 -19.94 -0.58
C LEU A 177 -6.22 -21.36 -0.28
N ARG A 178 -6.20 -21.74 0.98
CA ARG A 178 -6.98 -22.89 1.48
C ARG A 178 -8.48 -22.57 1.48
N PRO A 179 -9.37 -23.56 1.46
CA PRO A 179 -10.79 -23.29 1.72
C PRO A 179 -10.99 -22.56 3.04
N GLY A 180 -11.68 -21.43 3.00
CA GLY A 180 -11.84 -20.51 4.14
C GLY A 180 -10.68 -19.54 4.38
N GLY A 181 -9.60 -19.62 3.59
CA GLY A 181 -8.51 -18.63 3.62
C GLY A 181 -8.91 -17.29 3.00
N GLU A 182 -8.18 -16.24 3.35
CA GLU A 182 -8.52 -14.86 2.99
C GLU A 182 -7.48 -14.19 2.09
N LEU A 183 -7.97 -13.50 1.06
CA LEU A 183 -7.19 -12.56 0.24
C LEU A 183 -7.34 -11.16 0.80
N TRP A 184 -6.25 -10.46 1.07
CA TRP A 184 -6.23 -9.07 1.51
C TRP A 184 -5.46 -8.20 0.54
N VAL A 185 -6.08 -7.10 0.12
CA VAL A 185 -5.48 -6.14 -0.81
C VAL A 185 -5.55 -4.74 -0.22
N ALA A 186 -4.41 -4.17 0.12
CA ALA A 186 -4.30 -2.78 0.55
C ALA A 186 -3.76 -1.93 -0.61
N VAL A 187 -4.57 -0.99 -1.08
CA VAL A 187 -4.25 -0.13 -2.22
C VAL A 187 -4.79 1.28 -2.01
N ALA A 188 -4.04 2.29 -2.42
CA ALA A 188 -4.44 3.66 -2.19
C ALA A 188 -5.57 4.10 -3.16
N PRO A 189 -6.55 4.89 -2.68
CA PRO A 189 -7.55 5.53 -3.53
C PRO A 189 -6.95 6.70 -4.31
N THR A 190 -7.68 7.16 -5.34
CA THR A 190 -7.37 8.42 -6.04
C THR A 190 -7.76 9.61 -5.15
N ALA A 191 -7.06 9.79 -4.04
CA ALA A 191 -7.20 10.88 -3.09
C ALA A 191 -6.10 11.94 -3.29
N ALA A 192 -5.98 12.89 -2.37
CA ALA A 192 -5.08 14.05 -2.44
C ALA A 192 -3.74 13.80 -3.16
N LEU A 193 -2.87 12.97 -2.58
CA LEU A 193 -1.54 12.68 -3.11
C LEU A 193 -1.60 11.96 -4.47
N ASN A 194 -2.48 10.98 -4.61
CA ASN A 194 -2.58 10.16 -5.82
C ASN A 194 -3.18 10.90 -7.02
N LYS A 195 -3.85 12.04 -6.81
CA LYS A 195 -4.22 12.94 -7.90
C LYS A 195 -2.98 13.56 -8.57
N LEU A 196 -1.92 13.85 -7.80
CA LEU A 196 -0.64 14.28 -8.36
C LEU A 196 0.01 13.15 -9.17
N VAL A 197 0.02 11.93 -8.64
CA VAL A 197 0.52 10.74 -9.36
C VAL A 197 -0.19 10.60 -10.71
N GLY A 198 -1.51 10.71 -10.74
CA GLY A 198 -2.30 10.65 -11.98
C GLY A 198 -1.99 11.75 -13.00
N VAL A 199 -1.41 12.89 -12.57
CA VAL A 199 -1.02 14.00 -13.45
C VAL A 199 0.45 13.93 -13.86
N LEU A 200 1.34 13.49 -12.96
CA LEU A 200 2.79 13.66 -13.08
C LEU A 200 3.55 12.37 -13.37
N ALA A 201 3.09 11.23 -12.85
CA ALA A 201 3.79 9.97 -13.01
C ALA A 201 3.85 9.50 -14.48
N PRO A 202 4.96 8.93 -14.93
CA PRO A 202 5.00 8.25 -16.21
C PRO A 202 4.16 6.97 -16.16
N PRO A 203 3.65 6.47 -17.31
CA PRO A 203 2.97 5.18 -17.37
C PRO A 203 3.88 4.04 -16.85
N LEU A 204 3.31 3.09 -16.12
CA LEU A 204 3.99 1.88 -15.68
C LEU A 204 3.90 0.82 -16.78
N GLN A 205 5.04 0.31 -17.27
CA GLN A 205 5.15 -0.85 -18.18
C GLN A 205 4.00 -1.01 -19.21
N GLY A 206 3.52 0.10 -19.78
CA GLY A 206 2.46 0.10 -20.78
C GLY A 206 1.03 0.26 -20.25
N HIS A 207 0.82 0.34 -18.94
CA HIS A 207 -0.47 0.66 -18.34
C HIS A 207 -0.37 1.84 -17.35
N ARG A 208 -1.51 2.42 -17.00
CA ARG A 208 -1.57 3.41 -15.91
C ARG A 208 -1.47 2.71 -14.55
N GLN A 209 -1.09 3.45 -13.52
CA GLN A 209 -1.18 2.95 -12.17
C GLN A 209 -2.64 2.65 -11.79
N TRP A 210 -2.87 1.50 -11.18
CA TRP A 210 -4.17 1.12 -10.63
C TRP A 210 -4.37 1.77 -9.26
N PHE A 211 -5.63 2.11 -8.94
CA PHE A 211 -6.03 2.63 -7.65
C PHE A 211 -7.19 1.80 -7.07
N SER A 212 -7.63 2.08 -5.86
CA SER A 212 -8.63 1.25 -5.17
C SER A 212 -9.92 1.03 -5.97
N ALA A 213 -10.44 2.05 -6.66
CA ALA A 213 -11.63 1.91 -7.50
C ALA A 213 -11.44 0.94 -8.67
N ASP A 214 -10.22 0.86 -9.23
CA ASP A 214 -9.90 -0.10 -10.29
C ASP A 214 -9.84 -1.52 -9.74
N VAL A 215 -9.27 -1.69 -8.54
CA VAL A 215 -9.18 -2.97 -7.86
C VAL A 215 -10.57 -3.44 -7.42
N GLU A 216 -11.40 -2.57 -6.89
CA GLU A 216 -12.80 -2.88 -6.55
C GLU A 216 -13.59 -3.34 -7.79
N SER A 217 -13.46 -2.60 -8.91
CA SER A 217 -14.08 -3.00 -10.18
C SER A 217 -13.59 -4.38 -10.65
N ALA A 218 -12.28 -4.66 -10.49
CA ALA A 218 -11.70 -5.94 -10.89
C ALA A 218 -12.22 -7.11 -10.02
N PHE A 219 -12.50 -6.92 -8.73
CA PHE A 219 -13.19 -7.91 -7.90
C PHE A 219 -14.57 -8.24 -8.46
N VAL A 220 -15.35 -7.21 -8.80
CA VAL A 220 -16.69 -7.39 -9.39
C VAL A 220 -16.61 -8.11 -10.73
N ASP A 221 -15.74 -7.67 -11.63
CA ASP A 221 -15.59 -8.23 -12.99
C ASP A 221 -15.06 -9.68 -12.95
N ALA A 222 -14.24 -10.01 -11.95
CA ALA A 222 -13.77 -11.37 -11.72
C ALA A 222 -14.82 -12.28 -11.06
N GLY A 223 -15.96 -11.75 -10.64
CA GLY A 223 -17.01 -12.48 -9.91
C GLY A 223 -16.61 -12.85 -8.48
N ILE A 224 -15.66 -12.12 -7.89
CA ILE A 224 -15.16 -12.35 -6.53
C ILE A 224 -15.96 -11.48 -5.56
N CYS A 225 -16.64 -12.13 -4.61
CA CYS A 225 -17.39 -11.42 -3.58
C CYS A 225 -16.44 -10.86 -2.53
N LEU A 226 -16.49 -9.57 -2.30
CA LEU A 226 -15.83 -8.93 -1.15
C LEU A 226 -16.62 -9.22 0.12
N ASP A 227 -15.92 -9.59 1.18
CA ASP A 227 -16.49 -9.78 2.51
C ASP A 227 -16.40 -8.48 3.32
N ASP A 228 -15.37 -7.66 3.06
CA ASP A 228 -15.12 -6.40 3.77
C ASP A 228 -14.35 -5.42 2.90
N VAL A 229 -14.63 -4.11 3.08
CA VAL A 229 -13.86 -3.00 2.52
C VAL A 229 -13.70 -1.95 3.61
N VAL A 230 -12.46 -1.69 4.01
CA VAL A 230 -12.14 -0.76 5.09
C VAL A 230 -11.23 0.35 4.57
N ALA A 231 -11.67 1.60 4.73
CA ALA A 231 -10.82 2.76 4.50
C ALA A 231 -10.02 3.09 5.77
N LEU A 232 -8.70 3.13 5.67
CA LEU A 232 -7.81 3.55 6.74
C LEU A 232 -7.36 5.00 6.49
N ASP A 233 -7.73 5.91 7.38
CA ASP A 233 -7.47 7.35 7.27
C ASP A 233 -6.05 7.69 7.72
N ALA A 234 -5.07 7.36 6.90
CA ALA A 234 -3.68 7.70 7.14
C ALA A 234 -3.37 9.15 6.71
N GLN A 235 -2.28 9.66 7.25
CA GLN A 235 -1.75 11.01 6.98
C GLN A 235 -0.25 10.97 6.80
N ILE A 236 0.29 11.92 6.01
CA ILE A 236 1.72 12.08 5.79
C ILE A 236 2.16 13.53 6.01
N ASP A 237 3.31 13.72 6.64
CA ASP A 237 3.94 15.03 6.85
C ASP A 237 4.92 15.35 5.71
N LEU A 238 4.48 16.13 4.74
CA LEU A 238 5.30 16.59 3.64
C LEU A 238 5.75 18.07 3.80
N SER A 239 5.49 18.69 4.95
CA SER A 239 5.79 20.11 5.19
C SER A 239 7.28 20.45 5.04
N CYS A 240 8.17 19.53 5.43
CA CYS A 240 9.62 19.66 5.32
C CYS A 240 10.24 18.56 4.44
N ALA A 241 9.46 17.99 3.51
CA ALA A 241 9.96 16.94 2.64
C ALA A 241 11.08 17.43 1.73
N SER A 242 12.15 16.63 1.60
CA SER A 242 13.22 16.87 0.64
C SER A 242 12.70 16.73 -0.80
N ASP A 243 13.49 17.16 -1.76
CA ASP A 243 13.14 17.05 -3.17
C ASP A 243 12.98 15.59 -3.60
N GLU A 244 13.79 14.66 -3.07
CA GLU A 244 13.71 13.24 -3.35
C GLU A 244 12.41 12.61 -2.81
N VAL A 245 11.98 13.05 -1.62
CA VAL A 245 10.70 12.62 -1.05
C VAL A 245 9.52 13.17 -1.83
N LEU A 246 9.60 14.41 -2.33
CA LEU A 246 8.58 14.97 -3.22
C LEU A 246 8.52 14.21 -4.55
N ASP A 247 9.67 13.92 -5.15
CA ASP A 247 9.76 13.11 -6.36
C ASP A 247 9.13 11.73 -6.15
N PHE A 248 9.44 11.09 -5.01
CA PHE A 248 8.84 9.82 -4.64
C PHE A 248 7.32 9.93 -4.46
N SER A 249 6.83 10.97 -3.80
CA SER A 249 5.41 11.18 -3.53
C SER A 249 4.55 11.32 -4.79
N VAL A 250 5.14 11.74 -5.92
CA VAL A 250 4.47 11.88 -7.22
C VAL A 250 4.90 10.81 -8.24
N GLN A 251 5.76 9.89 -7.84
CA GLN A 251 6.31 8.80 -8.67
C GLN A 251 7.01 9.30 -9.96
N ALA A 252 7.64 10.47 -9.90
CA ALA A 252 8.33 11.10 -11.03
C ALA A 252 9.41 12.07 -10.56
N ARG A 253 10.47 12.25 -11.33
CA ARG A 253 11.45 13.31 -11.09
C ARG A 253 10.89 14.65 -11.53
N LEU A 254 10.62 15.51 -10.56
CA LEU A 254 10.10 16.86 -10.80
C LEU A 254 11.17 17.79 -11.37
N THR A 255 10.79 18.53 -12.39
CA THR A 255 11.60 19.67 -12.85
C THR A 255 11.47 20.85 -11.87
N PRO A 256 12.44 21.78 -11.81
CA PRO A 256 12.42 22.91 -10.86
C PRO A 256 11.14 23.75 -10.92
N ASP A 257 10.56 23.91 -12.11
CA ASP A 257 9.33 24.67 -12.35
C ASP A 257 8.06 23.99 -11.83
N LEU A 258 8.07 22.67 -11.64
CA LEU A 258 6.94 21.91 -11.09
C LEU A 258 6.95 21.84 -9.56
N ARG A 259 8.09 22.07 -8.89
CA ARG A 259 8.21 21.90 -7.44
C ARG A 259 7.32 22.86 -6.65
N ALA A 260 7.36 24.15 -7.00
CA ALA A 260 6.53 25.15 -6.32
C ALA A 260 5.02 24.91 -6.52
N PRO A 261 4.50 24.64 -7.73
CA PRO A 261 3.09 24.24 -7.93
C PRO A 261 2.69 22.96 -7.19
N VAL A 262 3.57 21.94 -7.12
CA VAL A 262 3.31 20.71 -6.36
C VAL A 262 3.18 21.02 -4.86
N ARG A 263 4.11 21.80 -4.29
CA ARG A 263 4.02 22.21 -2.88
C ARG A 263 2.75 23.01 -2.60
N ALA A 264 2.41 23.97 -3.45
CA ALA A 264 1.17 24.74 -3.31
C ALA A 264 -0.10 23.86 -3.34
N TYR A 265 -0.10 22.83 -4.17
CA TYR A 265 -1.19 21.83 -4.16
C TYR A 265 -1.23 21.04 -2.84
N LEU A 266 -0.07 20.55 -2.37
CA LEU A 266 0.02 19.80 -1.11
C LEU A 266 -0.44 20.66 0.07
N ASP A 267 -0.06 21.93 0.12
CA ASP A 267 -0.53 22.85 1.14
C ASP A 267 -2.05 23.03 1.08
N ALA A 268 -2.63 23.17 -0.13
CA ALA A 268 -4.06 23.36 -0.33
C ALA A 268 -4.92 22.13 0.06
N VAL A 269 -4.36 20.90 0.00
CA VAL A 269 -5.06 19.68 0.40
C VAL A 269 -4.73 19.23 1.82
N SER A 270 -3.80 19.91 2.50
CA SER A 270 -3.41 19.59 3.86
C SER A 270 -4.53 19.88 4.86
N VAL A 271 -4.65 19.04 5.85
CA VAL A 271 -5.58 19.17 6.99
C VAL A 271 -4.78 19.20 8.29
N PRO A 272 -5.31 19.79 9.38
CA PRO A 272 -4.65 19.74 10.68
C PRO A 272 -4.51 18.29 11.17
N GLY A 273 -3.30 17.87 11.51
CA GLY A 273 -3.05 16.62 12.23
C GLY A 273 -3.43 16.73 13.71
N SER A 274 -3.29 15.65 14.46
CA SER A 274 -3.58 15.62 15.91
C SER A 274 -2.70 16.57 16.74
N ASP A 275 -1.52 16.90 16.23
CA ASP A 275 -0.56 17.86 16.79
C ASP A 275 -0.77 19.30 16.28
N GLY A 276 -1.82 19.54 15.49
CA GLY A 276 -2.14 20.84 14.87
C GLY A 276 -1.27 21.19 13.66
N ARG A 277 -0.30 20.35 13.29
CA ARG A 277 0.53 20.60 12.10
C ARG A 277 -0.19 20.17 10.83
N PRO A 278 0.09 20.81 9.67
CA PRO A 278 -0.50 20.37 8.41
C PRO A 278 -0.04 18.98 8.04
N ARG A 279 -1.00 18.16 7.59
CA ARG A 279 -0.80 16.80 7.10
C ARG A 279 -1.55 16.61 5.80
N VAL A 280 -0.94 15.93 4.85
CA VAL A 280 -1.61 15.53 3.62
C VAL A 280 -2.37 14.23 3.88
N PRO A 281 -3.67 14.13 3.53
CA PRO A 281 -4.38 12.85 3.59
C PRO A 281 -3.68 11.79 2.74
N HIS A 282 -3.43 10.63 3.35
CA HIS A 282 -2.73 9.49 2.73
C HIS A 282 -3.48 8.19 2.97
N PRO A 283 -4.79 8.13 2.63
CA PRO A 283 -5.62 6.99 2.93
C PRO A 283 -5.20 5.75 2.14
N VAL A 284 -5.62 4.59 2.64
CA VAL A 284 -5.52 3.31 1.96
C VAL A 284 -6.81 2.52 2.16
N ASP A 285 -7.32 1.92 1.10
CA ASP A 285 -8.46 1.02 1.14
C ASP A 285 -7.96 -0.41 1.24
N VAL A 286 -8.54 -1.17 2.15
CA VAL A 286 -8.25 -2.58 2.37
C VAL A 286 -9.46 -3.40 1.97
N PHE A 287 -9.28 -4.24 0.98
CA PHE A 287 -10.27 -5.20 0.49
C PHE A 287 -9.98 -6.58 1.06
N ALA A 288 -11.02 -7.30 1.45
CA ALA A 288 -10.91 -8.67 1.90
C ALA A 288 -11.93 -9.57 1.21
N ALA A 289 -11.48 -10.76 0.77
CA ALA A 289 -12.33 -11.79 0.17
C ALA A 289 -11.89 -13.17 0.66
N THR A 290 -12.86 -14.04 0.96
CA THR A 290 -12.62 -15.42 1.41
C THR A 290 -12.77 -16.41 0.26
N ARG A 291 -11.86 -17.38 0.18
CA ARG A 291 -12.01 -18.55 -0.69
C ARG A 291 -13.13 -19.46 -0.14
N ARG A 292 -14.22 -19.53 -0.88
CA ARG A 292 -15.37 -20.41 -0.54
C ARG A 292 -15.23 -21.81 -1.10
#